data_480a080f38a2a58537ed5e758a8cc9d7
#
_entry.id   480a080f38a2a58537ed5e758a8cc9d7
#
_cell.length_a   1.000
_cell.length_b   1.000
_cell.length_c   1.000
_cell.angle_alpha   90.00
_cell.angle_beta   90.00
_cell.angle_gamma   90.00
#
_symmetry.space_group_name_H-M   'P 1'
#
loop_
_entity.id
_entity.type
_entity.pdbx_description
1 polymer ?
#
loop_
_entity_poly.entity_id
_entity_poly.type
_entity_poly.pdbx_seq_one_letter_code
_entity_poly.pdbx_strand_id
1 'polypeptide(L)'
;MSIDIIKQQTKDLIDRLKSTTNNIGLGNSGNEYTVIVETFLYKFLNDKFIYEAKRTLPELADAEDVYEALERLPDEEYEEMCDMMLDTIVLKKEHLIPYLAKRQNEDNFATLFDATLEAIADTNEEIFYILNEDETRISIMKPLSEVVTGGSAKKNGFCKSLIGDVASFSFEAAFAAGYDFFSTIFEYLIKDYNSNGGGNYAEYYTPHAIASIMAQLLVDESEDVKSVTCYDPSAGTGTLVIALAHQIGEQNCTVFTQDISDKSSTMLMLNLILNSMSHSLTHVIQGNTLKHPYHKEGHELRKFDYIVSNPPFKLDFSEYHSDLEADHYRGRFFAGIPNIPNKDKKGMEIYLCFFQHLLYSLKD
;
A
#
# COMPACT_ATOMS: atom_id res chain seq x y z
N MET A 1 27.18 -1.64 1.48
CA MET A 1 26.55 -2.47 2.55
C MET A 1 25.93 -3.68 1.87
N SER A 2 25.96 -4.91 2.44
CA SER A 2 25.31 -6.05 1.77
C SER A 2 23.78 -5.95 1.91
N ILE A 3 23.04 -6.47 0.92
CA ILE A 3 21.55 -6.50 0.93
C ILE A 3 21.02 -7.21 2.18
N ASP A 4 21.70 -8.27 2.62
CA ASP A 4 21.28 -9.03 3.82
C ASP A 4 21.36 -8.20 5.10
N ILE A 5 22.36 -7.33 5.22
CA ILE A 5 22.47 -6.41 6.37
C ILE A 5 21.31 -5.42 6.36
N ILE A 6 20.97 -4.87 5.19
CA ILE A 6 19.86 -3.91 5.08
C ILE A 6 18.52 -4.60 5.38
N LYS A 7 18.32 -5.83 4.88
CA LYS A 7 17.13 -6.64 5.19
C LYS A 7 17.00 -6.86 6.71
N GLN A 8 18.09 -7.20 7.38
CA GLN A 8 18.07 -7.39 8.84
C GLN A 8 17.77 -6.08 9.58
N GLN A 9 18.44 -4.99 9.23
CA GLN A 9 18.20 -3.68 9.84
C GLN A 9 16.75 -3.19 9.65
N THR A 10 16.14 -3.48 8.48
CA THR A 10 14.74 -3.15 8.23
C THR A 10 13.80 -3.98 9.09
N LYS A 11 14.07 -5.27 9.28
CA LYS A 11 13.32 -6.11 10.21
C LYS A 11 13.46 -5.61 11.65
N ASP A 12 14.66 -5.24 12.05
CA ASP A 12 14.92 -4.68 13.39
C ASP A 12 14.16 -3.35 13.60
N LEU A 13 13.99 -2.53 12.54
CA LEU A 13 13.14 -1.33 12.60
C LEU A 13 11.68 -1.70 12.86
N ILE A 14 11.13 -2.66 12.12
CA ILE A 14 9.76 -3.13 12.29
C ILE A 14 9.55 -3.66 13.71
N ASP A 15 10.50 -4.43 14.25
CA ASP A 15 10.45 -4.99 15.60
C ASP A 15 10.52 -3.90 16.69
N ARG A 16 11.28 -2.82 16.46
CA ARG A 16 11.27 -1.63 17.33
C ARG A 16 9.91 -0.94 17.33
N LEU A 17 9.32 -0.69 16.14
CA LEU A 17 7.99 -0.10 16.03
C LEU A 17 6.93 -0.95 16.77
N LYS A 18 7.01 -2.28 16.66
CA LYS A 18 6.16 -3.21 17.44
C LYS A 18 6.38 -3.06 18.94
N SER A 19 7.62 -2.94 19.38
CA SER A 19 7.93 -2.71 20.80
C SER A 19 7.33 -1.39 21.28
N THR A 20 7.43 -0.33 20.48
CA THR A 20 6.86 0.99 20.78
C THR A 20 5.34 0.94 20.90
N THR A 21 4.64 0.24 20.00
CA THR A 21 3.17 0.06 20.06
C THR A 21 2.75 -0.82 21.23
N ASN A 22 3.49 -1.89 21.52
CA ASN A 22 3.23 -2.75 22.67
C ASN A 22 3.35 -2.00 24.00
N ASN A 23 4.32 -1.09 24.12
CA ASN A 23 4.52 -0.28 25.36
C ASN A 23 3.35 0.63 25.70
N ILE A 24 2.50 0.97 24.75
CA ILE A 24 1.27 1.75 24.97
C ILE A 24 0.00 0.89 25.02
N GLY A 25 0.15 -0.44 24.93
CA GLY A 25 -0.95 -1.40 25.04
C GLY A 25 -1.70 -1.67 23.73
N LEU A 26 -1.12 -1.39 22.58
CA LEU A 26 -1.73 -1.67 21.27
C LEU A 26 -1.41 -3.07 20.72
N GLY A 27 -0.57 -3.84 21.39
CA GLY A 27 -0.10 -5.14 20.89
C GLY A 27 -1.21 -6.04 20.38
N ASN A 28 -1.02 -6.62 19.20
CA ASN A 28 -1.97 -7.50 18.51
C ASN A 28 -3.34 -6.86 18.17
N SER A 29 -3.41 -5.53 18.09
CA SER A 29 -4.62 -4.80 17.69
C SER A 29 -4.51 -4.31 16.23
N GLY A 30 -5.67 -4.00 15.62
CA GLY A 30 -5.68 -3.38 14.29
C GLY A 30 -4.94 -2.04 14.25
N ASN A 31 -4.97 -1.29 15.37
CA ASN A 31 -4.28 -0.02 15.48
C ASN A 31 -2.76 -0.17 15.55
N GLU A 32 -2.23 -1.25 16.16
CA GLU A 32 -0.79 -1.56 16.13
C GLU A 32 -0.29 -1.61 14.70
N TYR A 33 -1.00 -2.36 13.87
CA TYR A 33 -0.64 -2.55 12.49
C TYR A 33 -0.66 -1.23 11.68
N THR A 34 -1.72 -0.43 11.84
CA THR A 34 -1.82 0.89 11.20
C THR A 34 -0.63 1.76 11.56
N VAL A 35 -0.28 1.85 12.84
CA VAL A 35 0.88 2.64 13.30
C VAL A 35 2.18 2.17 12.65
N ILE A 36 2.42 0.86 12.64
CA ILE A 36 3.66 0.30 12.07
C ILE A 36 3.75 0.62 10.58
N VAL A 37 2.67 0.37 9.83
CA VAL A 37 2.63 0.55 8.39
C VAL A 37 2.79 2.03 8.01
N GLU A 38 2.03 2.93 8.65
CA GLU A 38 2.09 4.35 8.31
C GLU A 38 3.43 4.98 8.73
N THR A 39 3.99 4.59 9.89
CA THR A 39 5.33 5.05 10.31
C THR A 39 6.42 4.54 9.37
N PHE A 40 6.33 3.28 8.95
CA PHE A 40 7.24 2.68 7.97
C PHE A 40 7.13 3.37 6.62
N LEU A 41 5.90 3.63 6.15
CA LEU A 41 5.63 4.36 4.92
C LEU A 41 6.24 5.77 4.99
N TYR A 42 5.98 6.53 6.05
CA TYR A 42 6.55 7.86 6.22
C TYR A 42 8.09 7.84 6.16
N LYS A 43 8.73 6.86 6.82
CA LYS A 43 10.18 6.68 6.73
C LYS A 43 10.65 6.38 5.32
N PHE A 44 9.98 5.46 4.63
CA PHE A 44 10.31 5.10 3.26
C PHE A 44 10.22 6.32 2.32
N LEU A 45 9.13 7.07 2.42
CA LEU A 45 8.88 8.27 1.60
C LEU A 45 9.93 9.37 1.85
N ASN A 46 10.27 9.61 3.12
CA ASN A 46 11.33 10.55 3.48
C ASN A 46 12.66 10.16 2.83
N ASP A 47 13.05 8.90 2.93
CA ASP A 47 14.34 8.45 2.41
C ASP A 47 14.35 8.37 0.88
N LYS A 48 13.23 8.00 0.25
CA LYS A 48 13.07 8.02 -1.20
C LYS A 48 13.17 9.45 -1.74
N PHE A 49 12.51 10.40 -1.10
CA PHE A 49 12.61 11.81 -1.43
C PHE A 49 14.08 12.30 -1.38
N ILE A 50 14.80 11.99 -0.30
CA ILE A 50 16.23 12.35 -0.16
C ILE A 50 17.09 11.69 -1.25
N TYR A 51 16.82 10.44 -1.55
CA TYR A 51 17.53 9.70 -2.60
C TYR A 51 17.34 10.35 -3.98
N GLU A 52 16.12 10.73 -4.34
CA GLU A 52 15.83 11.42 -5.61
C GLU A 52 16.35 12.87 -5.62
N ALA A 53 16.26 13.60 -4.50
CA ALA A 53 16.82 14.93 -4.38
C ALA A 53 18.35 14.96 -4.67
N LYS A 54 19.10 13.99 -4.13
CA LYS A 54 20.53 13.81 -4.42
C LYS A 54 20.82 13.53 -5.89
N ARG A 55 19.90 12.87 -6.58
CA ARG A 55 20.04 12.57 -8.02
C ARG A 55 19.69 13.76 -8.90
N THR A 56 18.78 14.59 -8.42
CA THR A 56 18.30 15.79 -9.12
C THR A 56 19.28 16.95 -9.00
N LEU A 57 19.81 17.17 -7.78
CA LEU A 57 20.79 18.21 -7.48
C LEU A 57 22.13 17.57 -7.05
N PRO A 58 23.17 17.56 -7.91
CA PRO A 58 24.47 16.94 -7.62
C PRO A 58 25.14 17.51 -6.34
N GLU A 59 24.92 18.75 -6.01
CA GLU A 59 25.44 19.41 -4.81
C GLU A 59 24.92 18.78 -3.51
N LEU A 60 23.71 18.21 -3.53
CA LEU A 60 23.18 17.46 -2.40
C LEU A 60 23.83 16.08 -2.23
N ALA A 61 24.31 15.48 -3.32
CA ALA A 61 25.02 14.21 -3.27
C ALA A 61 26.40 14.34 -2.60
N ASP A 62 27.05 15.50 -2.75
CA ASP A 62 28.36 15.81 -2.18
C ASP A 62 28.27 16.46 -0.79
N ALA A 63 27.06 16.78 -0.30
CA ALA A 63 26.87 17.43 0.99
C ALA A 63 27.23 16.50 2.17
N GLU A 64 27.95 17.00 3.16
CA GLU A 64 28.29 16.28 4.39
C GLU A 64 27.02 15.93 5.19
N ASP A 65 26.05 16.85 5.25
CA ASP A 65 24.70 16.67 5.77
C ASP A 65 23.68 17.17 4.75
N VAL A 66 23.02 16.22 4.08
CA VAL A 66 22.03 16.51 3.03
C VAL A 66 20.80 17.24 3.58
N TYR A 67 20.41 16.96 4.82
CA TYR A 67 19.25 17.63 5.43
C TYR A 67 19.55 19.10 5.75
N GLU A 68 20.76 19.38 6.23
CA GLU A 68 21.22 20.76 6.43
C GLU A 68 21.33 21.52 5.09
N ALA A 69 21.80 20.85 4.05
CA ALA A 69 21.86 21.41 2.71
C ALA A 69 20.46 21.75 2.18
N LEU A 70 19.50 20.84 2.29
CA LEU A 70 18.10 21.05 1.91
C LEU A 70 17.44 22.19 2.73
N GLU A 71 17.70 22.26 4.02
CA GLU A 71 17.17 23.33 4.89
C GLU A 71 17.67 24.72 4.45
N ARG A 72 18.90 24.81 3.91
CA ARG A 72 19.52 26.06 3.43
C ARG A 72 19.16 26.44 2.00
N LEU A 73 18.61 25.53 1.18
CA LEU A 73 18.16 25.86 -0.16
C LEU A 73 17.11 26.99 -0.11
N PRO A 74 17.17 28.01 -0.99
CA PRO A 74 16.07 28.93 -1.18
C PRO A 74 14.77 28.20 -1.52
N ASP A 75 13.62 28.73 -1.11
CA ASP A 75 12.33 28.02 -1.31
C ASP A 75 12.02 27.85 -2.79
N GLU A 76 12.35 28.83 -3.65
CA GLU A 76 12.19 28.72 -5.11
C GLU A 76 13.02 27.55 -5.69
N GLU A 77 14.29 27.40 -5.28
CA GLU A 77 15.16 26.30 -5.75
C GLU A 77 14.68 24.94 -5.21
N TYR A 78 14.11 24.91 -4.00
CA TYR A 78 13.52 23.70 -3.43
C TYR A 78 12.29 23.26 -4.21
N GLU A 79 11.40 24.18 -4.58
CA GLU A 79 10.22 23.92 -5.40
C GLU A 79 10.61 23.45 -6.80
N GLU A 80 11.57 24.11 -7.47
CA GLU A 80 12.09 23.68 -8.77
C GLU A 80 12.68 22.26 -8.72
N MET A 81 13.42 21.94 -7.65
CA MET A 81 13.93 20.57 -7.43
C MET A 81 12.78 19.57 -7.31
N CYS A 82 11.73 19.87 -6.55
CA CYS A 82 10.56 19.01 -6.41
C CYS A 82 9.86 18.78 -7.75
N ASP A 83 9.71 19.82 -8.56
CA ASP A 83 9.07 19.74 -9.89
C ASP A 83 9.88 18.87 -10.89
N MET A 84 11.20 18.79 -10.70
CA MET A 84 12.05 17.90 -11.51
C MET A 84 12.00 16.43 -11.10
N MET A 85 11.51 16.13 -9.89
CA MET A 85 11.44 14.76 -9.35
C MET A 85 10.14 14.07 -9.78
N LEU A 86 10.15 13.33 -10.89
CA LEU A 86 8.94 12.79 -11.54
C LEU A 86 8.33 11.57 -10.82
N ASP A 87 9.11 10.76 -10.10
CA ASP A 87 8.69 9.46 -9.58
C ASP A 87 8.64 9.41 -8.04
N THR A 88 8.44 10.54 -7.39
CA THR A 88 8.39 10.60 -5.93
C THR A 88 7.33 11.59 -5.45
N ILE A 89 6.96 11.46 -4.17
CA ILE A 89 6.06 12.41 -3.53
C ILE A 89 6.78 13.75 -3.25
N VAL A 90 6.00 14.81 -3.14
CA VAL A 90 6.50 16.10 -2.70
C VAL A 90 6.50 16.16 -1.16
N LEU A 91 7.68 16.36 -0.59
CA LEU A 91 7.85 16.68 0.84
C LEU A 91 8.35 18.10 1.00
N LYS A 92 7.69 18.90 1.83
CA LYS A 92 8.21 20.20 2.23
C LYS A 92 9.34 20.01 3.25
N LYS A 93 10.17 21.03 3.47
CA LYS A 93 11.29 20.97 4.44
C LYS A 93 10.82 20.56 5.84
N GLU A 94 9.68 21.11 6.28
CA GLU A 94 9.05 20.80 7.57
C GLU A 94 8.45 19.39 7.66
N HIS A 95 8.28 18.70 6.54
CA HIS A 95 7.81 17.31 6.51
C HIS A 95 8.93 16.28 6.71
N LEU A 96 10.18 16.69 6.66
CA LEU A 96 11.33 15.78 6.77
C LEU A 96 11.51 15.27 8.20
N ILE A 97 11.85 13.99 8.34
CA ILE A 97 12.05 13.34 9.65
C ILE A 97 13.04 14.10 10.54
N PRO A 98 14.20 14.60 10.06
CA PRO A 98 15.11 15.36 10.91
C PRO A 98 14.54 16.69 11.42
N TYR A 99 13.63 17.33 10.68
CA TYR A 99 12.93 18.52 11.17
C TYR A 99 12.07 18.19 12.41
N LEU A 100 11.30 17.10 12.35
CA LEU A 100 10.52 16.62 13.48
C LEU A 100 11.41 16.14 14.63
N ALA A 101 12.50 15.42 14.33
CA ALA A 101 13.44 14.96 15.35
C ALA A 101 14.08 16.11 16.15
N LYS A 102 14.41 17.24 15.52
CA LYS A 102 14.89 18.46 16.19
C LYS A 102 13.83 19.02 17.16
N ARG A 103 12.53 18.83 16.89
CA ARG A 103 11.39 19.38 17.64
C ARG A 103 10.72 18.41 18.60
N GLN A 104 11.20 17.19 18.73
CA GLN A 104 10.59 16.09 19.48
C GLN A 104 10.37 16.38 20.99
N ASN A 105 10.97 17.44 21.53
CA ASN A 105 10.83 17.84 22.92
C ASN A 105 9.83 19.00 23.12
N GLU A 106 9.16 19.48 22.08
CA GLU A 106 8.11 20.49 22.20
C GLU A 106 6.87 19.93 22.90
N ASP A 107 6.19 20.75 23.68
CA ASP A 107 5.02 20.34 24.48
C ASP A 107 3.82 19.89 23.62
N ASN A 108 3.78 20.31 22.35
CA ASN A 108 2.74 19.98 21.37
C ASN A 108 3.23 19.00 20.29
N PHE A 109 4.30 18.23 20.54
CA PHE A 109 4.94 17.41 19.51
C PHE A 109 4.01 16.42 18.83
N ALA A 110 3.09 15.77 19.56
CA ALA A 110 2.11 14.86 18.95
C ALA A 110 1.20 15.56 17.94
N THR A 111 0.77 16.79 18.24
CA THR A 111 -0.05 17.58 17.31
C THR A 111 0.77 17.97 16.07
N LEU A 112 2.03 18.35 16.25
CA LEU A 112 2.93 18.65 15.12
C LEU A 112 3.15 17.42 14.24
N PHE A 113 3.38 16.26 14.86
CA PHE A 113 3.60 14.99 14.16
C PHE A 113 2.36 14.59 13.32
N ASP A 114 1.17 14.60 13.93
CA ASP A 114 -0.08 14.28 13.24
C ASP A 114 -0.37 15.27 12.10
N ALA A 115 -0.22 16.57 12.34
CA ALA A 115 -0.40 17.60 11.33
C ALA A 115 0.59 17.45 10.16
N THR A 116 1.80 16.95 10.42
CA THR A 116 2.77 16.64 9.36
C THR A 116 2.28 15.51 8.46
N LEU A 117 1.76 14.41 9.03
CA LEU A 117 1.21 13.29 8.26
C LEU A 117 0.01 13.73 7.40
N GLU A 118 -0.91 14.51 7.97
CA GLU A 118 -2.04 15.08 7.24
C GLU A 118 -1.57 16.00 6.11
N ALA A 119 -0.61 16.90 6.37
CA ALA A 119 -0.09 17.81 5.37
C ALA A 119 0.64 17.10 4.22
N ILE A 120 1.33 15.98 4.50
CA ILE A 120 1.92 15.12 3.46
C ILE A 120 0.82 14.53 2.58
N ALA A 121 -0.26 14.02 3.18
CA ALA A 121 -1.38 13.46 2.44
C ALA A 121 -2.06 14.52 1.56
N ASP A 122 -2.33 15.71 2.11
CA ASP A 122 -2.98 16.81 1.39
C ASP A 122 -2.12 17.37 0.25
N THR A 123 -0.79 17.41 0.45
CA THR A 123 0.14 17.85 -0.62
C THR A 123 0.20 16.85 -1.78
N ASN A 124 -0.10 15.57 -1.51
CA ASN A 124 -0.01 14.46 -2.47
C ASN A 124 -1.35 13.72 -2.56
N GLU A 125 -2.46 14.44 -2.74
CA GLU A 125 -3.82 13.90 -2.72
C GLU A 125 -4.03 12.71 -3.66
N GLU A 126 -3.44 12.74 -4.85
CA GLU A 126 -3.58 11.69 -5.85
C GLU A 126 -2.97 10.36 -5.39
N ILE A 127 -2.06 10.40 -4.41
CA ILE A 127 -1.32 9.24 -3.90
C ILE A 127 -1.92 8.72 -2.60
N PHE A 128 -2.35 9.61 -1.69
CA PHE A 128 -2.71 9.24 -0.33
C PHE A 128 -4.21 9.17 -0.04
N TYR A 129 -5.05 9.32 -1.07
CA TYR A 129 -6.49 9.17 -0.92
C TYR A 129 -7.01 8.02 -1.77
N ILE A 130 -7.70 7.06 -1.14
CA ILE A 130 -8.39 5.95 -1.80
C ILE A 130 -9.83 6.36 -2.08
N LEU A 131 -10.37 5.89 -3.20
CA LEU A 131 -11.80 5.92 -3.45
C LEU A 131 -12.45 4.65 -2.92
N ASN A 132 -13.54 4.82 -2.16
CA ASN A 132 -14.43 3.72 -1.87
C ASN A 132 -15.51 3.59 -2.95
N GLU A 133 -16.34 2.55 -2.83
CA GLU A 133 -17.44 2.28 -3.77
C GLU A 133 -18.51 3.40 -3.83
N ASP A 134 -18.57 4.29 -2.83
CA ASP A 134 -19.44 5.47 -2.75
C ASP A 134 -18.75 6.75 -3.27
N GLU A 135 -17.60 6.64 -3.91
CA GLU A 135 -16.77 7.75 -4.41
C GLU A 135 -16.26 8.69 -3.29
N THR A 136 -16.29 8.25 -2.03
CA THR A 136 -15.72 8.98 -0.90
C THR A 136 -14.21 8.77 -0.85
N ARG A 137 -13.47 9.86 -0.65
CA ARG A 137 -12.01 9.82 -0.47
C ARG A 137 -11.64 9.50 0.98
N ILE A 138 -10.79 8.52 1.18
CA ILE A 138 -10.27 8.10 2.48
C ILE A 138 -8.76 8.28 2.48
N SER A 139 -8.24 9.10 3.42
CA SER A 139 -6.78 9.24 3.59
C SER A 139 -6.18 7.96 4.18
N ILE A 140 -5.05 7.53 3.64
CA ILE A 140 -4.24 6.43 4.17
C ILE A 140 -3.21 6.89 5.20
N MET A 141 -2.93 8.20 5.28
CA MET A 141 -2.10 8.77 6.35
C MET A 141 -3.02 9.45 7.37
N LYS A 142 -3.07 8.89 8.57
CA LYS A 142 -3.99 9.31 9.63
C LYS A 142 -3.21 9.83 10.84
N PRO A 143 -3.83 10.67 11.70
CA PRO A 143 -3.24 11.06 12.99
C PRO A 143 -2.90 9.85 13.85
N LEU A 144 -1.62 9.53 14.02
CA LEU A 144 -1.18 8.34 14.75
C LEU A 144 -1.26 8.53 16.28
N SER A 145 -1.22 9.77 16.77
CA SER A 145 -1.36 10.01 18.22
C SER A 145 -2.74 9.71 18.76
N GLU A 146 -3.76 9.66 17.90
CA GLU A 146 -5.15 9.42 18.31
C GLU A 146 -5.40 8.01 18.84
N VAL A 147 -4.59 7.04 18.43
CA VAL A 147 -4.66 5.66 18.96
C VAL A 147 -4.24 5.56 20.42
N VAL A 148 -3.54 6.60 20.93
CA VAL A 148 -3.04 6.64 22.31
C VAL A 148 -4.11 7.15 23.26
N THR A 149 -4.56 6.31 24.17
CA THR A 149 -5.45 6.72 25.26
C THR A 149 -4.65 7.42 26.36
N GLY A 150 -5.03 8.66 26.71
CA GLY A 150 -4.40 9.45 27.78
C GLY A 150 -4.13 10.89 27.40
N GLY A 151 -3.43 11.62 28.29
CA GLY A 151 -3.13 13.04 28.08
C GLY A 151 -1.97 13.31 27.12
N SER A 152 -1.77 14.60 26.79
CA SER A 152 -0.77 15.06 25.81
C SER A 152 0.65 14.54 26.07
N ALA A 153 1.07 14.42 27.33
CA ALA A 153 2.40 13.91 27.66
C ALA A 153 2.62 12.46 27.17
N LYS A 154 1.57 11.60 27.25
CA LYS A 154 1.63 10.21 26.78
C LYS A 154 1.64 10.15 25.25
N LYS A 155 0.84 10.99 24.59
CA LYS A 155 0.83 11.14 23.13
C LYS A 155 2.17 11.64 22.59
N ASN A 156 2.72 12.68 23.21
CA ASN A 156 4.05 13.21 22.86
C ASN A 156 5.15 12.17 23.02
N GLY A 157 5.15 11.42 24.15
CA GLY A 157 6.11 10.34 24.40
C GLY A 157 6.04 9.25 23.34
N PHE A 158 4.85 8.89 22.89
CA PHE A 158 4.63 7.90 21.84
C PHE A 158 5.18 8.39 20.48
N CYS A 159 4.77 9.57 20.02
CA CYS A 159 5.25 10.14 18.75
C CYS A 159 6.77 10.37 18.75
N LYS A 160 7.34 10.76 19.92
CA LYS A 160 8.78 10.86 20.11
C LYS A 160 9.49 9.52 19.93
N SER A 161 8.93 8.44 20.46
CA SER A 161 9.47 7.09 20.27
C SER A 161 9.45 6.67 18.81
N LEU A 162 8.33 6.92 18.10
CA LEU A 162 8.21 6.62 16.66
C LEU A 162 9.28 7.36 15.84
N ILE A 163 9.44 8.67 16.04
CA ILE A 163 10.46 9.46 15.36
C ILE A 163 11.88 8.99 15.72
N GLY A 164 12.14 8.65 16.97
CA GLY A 164 13.43 8.08 17.41
C GLY A 164 13.77 6.76 16.72
N ASP A 165 12.76 5.88 16.55
CA ASP A 165 12.94 4.60 15.87
C ASP A 165 13.31 4.78 14.39
N VAL A 166 12.63 5.69 13.67
CA VAL A 166 12.86 5.88 12.23
C VAL A 166 14.06 6.78 11.91
N ALA A 167 14.44 7.72 12.78
CA ALA A 167 15.56 8.62 12.55
C ALA A 167 16.92 7.93 12.53
N SER A 168 17.04 6.75 13.18
CA SER A 168 18.28 6.00 13.31
C SER A 168 18.60 5.05 12.14
N PHE A 169 17.74 5.01 11.10
CA PHE A 169 17.82 4.07 9.99
C PHE A 169 17.76 4.81 8.64
N SER A 170 18.32 4.21 7.57
CA SER A 170 18.23 4.72 6.20
C SER A 170 17.97 3.60 5.19
N PHE A 171 16.99 3.85 4.29
CA PHE A 171 16.68 2.98 3.15
C PHE A 171 17.56 3.25 1.93
N GLU A 172 18.41 4.26 1.91
CA GLU A 172 19.15 4.71 0.71
C GLU A 172 19.85 3.55 -0.01
N ALA A 173 20.52 2.67 0.74
CA ALA A 173 21.18 1.52 0.15
C ALA A 173 20.22 0.41 -0.33
N ALA A 174 18.96 0.44 0.06
CA ALA A 174 17.94 -0.50 -0.36
C ALA A 174 17.33 -0.16 -1.73
N PHE A 175 17.31 1.12 -2.12
CA PHE A 175 16.70 1.53 -3.39
C PHE A 175 17.37 0.91 -4.62
N ALA A 176 18.65 0.54 -4.53
CA ALA A 176 19.35 -0.19 -5.58
C ALA A 176 18.98 -1.69 -5.66
N ALA A 177 18.34 -2.25 -4.62
CA ALA A 177 17.99 -3.67 -4.55
C ALA A 177 16.63 -4.02 -5.19
N GLY A 178 15.77 -3.01 -5.41
CA GLY A 178 14.52 -3.13 -6.15
C GLY A 178 13.49 -4.10 -5.55
N TYR A 179 12.68 -4.70 -6.43
CA TYR A 179 11.52 -5.52 -6.12
C TYR A 179 11.75 -6.64 -5.09
N ASP A 180 12.80 -7.43 -5.24
CA ASP A 180 13.07 -8.58 -4.34
C ASP A 180 13.30 -8.17 -2.90
N PHE A 181 13.92 -7.00 -2.69
CA PHE A 181 14.10 -6.46 -1.35
C PHE A 181 12.76 -6.05 -0.74
N PHE A 182 12.00 -5.20 -1.43
CA PHE A 182 10.75 -4.66 -0.90
C PHE A 182 9.68 -5.72 -0.72
N SER A 183 9.57 -6.68 -1.64
CA SER A 183 8.68 -7.84 -1.50
C SER A 183 9.01 -8.67 -0.26
N THR A 184 10.31 -8.92 0.03
CA THR A 184 10.73 -9.64 1.24
C THR A 184 10.34 -8.89 2.52
N ILE A 185 10.51 -7.57 2.54
CA ILE A 185 10.14 -6.73 3.69
C ILE A 185 8.64 -6.68 3.87
N PHE A 186 7.91 -6.57 2.78
CA PHE A 186 6.46 -6.58 2.79
C PHE A 186 5.90 -7.92 3.31
N GLU A 187 6.47 -9.07 2.86
CA GLU A 187 6.14 -10.37 3.44
C GLU A 187 6.38 -10.44 4.95
N TYR A 188 7.47 -9.86 5.43
CA TYR A 188 7.77 -9.83 6.86
C TYR A 188 6.73 -9.03 7.64
N LEU A 189 6.31 -7.87 7.14
CA LEU A 189 5.24 -7.05 7.72
C LEU A 189 3.91 -7.82 7.83
N ILE A 190 3.52 -8.52 6.75
CA ILE A 190 2.25 -9.26 6.69
C ILE A 190 2.26 -10.53 7.52
N LYS A 191 3.35 -11.30 7.48
CA LYS A 191 3.44 -12.61 8.14
C LYS A 191 3.18 -12.52 9.64
N ASP A 192 3.74 -11.53 10.28
CA ASP A 192 3.54 -11.31 11.71
C ASP A 192 2.10 -10.89 12.02
N TYR A 193 1.52 -10.06 11.18
CA TYR A 193 0.13 -9.64 11.32
C TYR A 193 -0.84 -10.82 11.24
N ASN A 194 -0.65 -11.72 10.27
CA ASN A 194 -1.49 -12.92 10.11
C ASN A 194 -1.30 -13.94 11.24
N SER A 195 -0.09 -14.02 11.82
CA SER A 195 0.22 -14.98 12.88
C SER A 195 -0.40 -14.63 14.24
N ASN A 196 -0.54 -13.33 14.54
CA ASN A 196 -0.94 -12.82 15.84
C ASN A 196 -2.41 -12.37 15.91
N GLY A 197 -3.11 -12.23 14.78
CA GLY A 197 -4.46 -11.67 14.65
C GLY A 197 -5.62 -12.62 14.94
N GLY A 198 -5.40 -13.79 15.54
CA GLY A 198 -6.46 -14.68 16.05
C GLY A 198 -7.57 -15.01 15.06
N GLY A 199 -7.29 -15.75 14.00
CA GLY A 199 -8.28 -16.51 13.20
C GLY A 199 -9.32 -15.75 12.38
N ASN A 200 -9.66 -14.51 12.72
CA ASN A 200 -10.64 -13.68 12.02
C ASN A 200 -10.02 -12.76 10.95
N TYR A 201 -8.71 -12.68 10.87
CA TYR A 201 -7.96 -11.81 9.96
C TYR A 201 -6.98 -12.58 9.06
N ALA A 202 -7.15 -13.89 8.91
CA ALA A 202 -6.46 -14.66 7.88
C ALA A 202 -7.03 -14.25 6.51
N GLU A 203 -6.84 -12.99 6.15
CA GLU A 203 -6.93 -12.56 4.77
C GLU A 203 -5.87 -13.37 4.02
N TYR A 204 -6.29 -14.03 2.97
CA TYR A 204 -5.51 -15.03 2.25
C TYR A 204 -4.31 -14.36 1.57
N TYR A 205 -3.19 -14.36 2.26
CA TYR A 205 -1.94 -13.90 1.69
C TYR A 205 -1.43 -14.93 0.67
N THR A 206 -1.15 -14.47 -0.53
CA THR A 206 -0.52 -15.30 -1.55
C THR A 206 1.00 -15.25 -1.39
N PRO A 207 1.68 -16.38 -1.14
CA PRO A 207 3.14 -16.39 -1.03
C PRO A 207 3.81 -15.83 -2.29
N HIS A 208 4.82 -14.98 -2.12
CA HIS A 208 5.54 -14.34 -3.22
C HIS A 208 6.05 -15.33 -4.28
N ALA A 209 6.60 -16.49 -3.85
CA ALA A 209 7.05 -17.53 -4.77
C ALA A 209 5.94 -18.05 -5.70
N ILE A 210 4.71 -18.20 -5.19
CA ILE A 210 3.56 -18.61 -6.01
C ILE A 210 3.17 -17.49 -6.97
N ALA A 211 3.14 -16.24 -6.50
CA ALA A 211 2.84 -15.08 -7.33
C ALA A 211 3.83 -14.94 -8.50
N SER A 212 5.13 -15.10 -8.23
CA SER A 212 6.19 -15.05 -9.26
C SER A 212 6.04 -16.18 -10.29
N ILE A 213 5.71 -17.41 -9.87
CA ILE A 213 5.46 -18.53 -10.81
C ILE A 213 4.26 -18.22 -11.69
N MET A 214 3.16 -17.70 -11.13
CA MET A 214 1.97 -17.35 -11.90
C MET A 214 2.26 -16.23 -12.91
N ALA A 215 3.02 -15.21 -12.52
CA ALA A 215 3.43 -14.12 -13.40
C ALA A 215 4.27 -14.64 -14.59
N GLN A 216 5.27 -15.49 -14.34
CA GLN A 216 6.12 -16.10 -15.36
C GLN A 216 5.35 -17.04 -16.32
N LEU A 217 4.28 -17.66 -15.85
CA LEU A 217 3.41 -18.47 -16.71
C LEU A 217 2.52 -17.64 -17.64
N LEU A 218 2.20 -16.41 -17.26
CA LEU A 218 1.33 -15.50 -18.01
C LEU A 218 2.10 -14.64 -19.01
N VAL A 219 3.33 -14.28 -18.69
CA VAL A 219 4.15 -13.35 -19.49
C VAL A 219 5.46 -14.00 -19.85
N ASP A 220 5.70 -14.20 -21.14
CA ASP A 220 6.97 -14.69 -21.66
C ASP A 220 8.01 -13.56 -21.63
N GLU A 221 9.17 -13.80 -21.03
CA GLU A 221 10.28 -12.84 -20.94
C GLU A 221 10.79 -12.38 -22.33
N SER A 222 10.50 -13.14 -23.38
CA SER A 222 10.87 -12.78 -24.75
C SER A 222 9.92 -11.78 -25.41
N GLU A 223 8.74 -11.50 -24.81
CA GLU A 223 7.75 -10.57 -25.34
C GLU A 223 7.99 -9.16 -24.80
N ASP A 224 8.13 -8.18 -25.73
CA ASP A 224 8.20 -6.75 -25.37
C ASP A 224 6.79 -6.19 -25.14
N VAL A 225 6.20 -6.57 -23.99
CA VAL A 225 4.85 -6.17 -23.60
C VAL A 225 4.87 -4.73 -23.07
N LYS A 226 4.04 -3.86 -23.64
CA LYS A 226 3.97 -2.42 -23.25
C LYS A 226 2.55 -1.89 -23.23
N SER A 227 2.32 -0.91 -22.36
CA SER A 227 1.06 -0.16 -22.27
C SER A 227 -0.15 -1.07 -22.04
N VAL A 228 0.02 -2.11 -21.22
CA VAL A 228 -1.04 -3.08 -20.89
C VAL A 228 -1.69 -2.77 -19.54
N THR A 229 -2.87 -3.35 -19.36
CA THR A 229 -3.66 -3.23 -18.13
C THR A 229 -3.70 -4.56 -17.39
N CYS A 230 -3.34 -4.54 -16.09
CA CYS A 230 -3.39 -5.69 -15.21
C CYS A 230 -4.53 -5.51 -14.20
N TYR A 231 -5.27 -6.57 -13.89
CA TYR A 231 -6.40 -6.48 -12.97
C TYR A 231 -6.41 -7.60 -11.94
N ASP A 232 -6.74 -7.25 -10.69
CA ASP A 232 -7.08 -8.20 -9.63
C ASP A 232 -8.37 -7.76 -8.91
N PRO A 233 -9.50 -8.47 -9.09
CA PRO A 233 -10.80 -8.15 -8.48
C PRO A 233 -10.92 -8.57 -7.01
N SER A 234 -9.93 -9.21 -6.43
CA SER A 234 -9.83 -9.59 -5.01
C SER A 234 -8.39 -9.44 -4.55
N ALA A 235 -7.87 -8.23 -4.72
CA ALA A 235 -6.44 -7.95 -4.76
C ALA A 235 -5.72 -8.24 -3.42
N GLY A 236 -6.44 -8.24 -2.30
CA GLY A 236 -5.81 -8.37 -1.00
C GLY A 236 -4.70 -7.31 -0.86
N THR A 237 -3.51 -7.75 -0.54
CA THR A 237 -2.33 -6.87 -0.41
C THR A 237 -1.58 -6.64 -1.72
N GLY A 238 -2.12 -7.10 -2.85
CA GLY A 238 -1.58 -6.85 -4.20
C GLY A 238 -0.45 -7.77 -4.63
N THR A 239 -0.09 -8.78 -3.86
CA THR A 239 1.09 -9.63 -4.14
C THR A 239 1.06 -10.24 -5.54
N LEU A 240 -0.10 -10.73 -6.00
CA LEU A 240 -0.25 -11.33 -7.34
C LEU A 240 -0.07 -10.30 -8.45
N VAL A 241 -0.81 -9.21 -8.39
CA VAL A 241 -0.82 -8.23 -9.47
C VAL A 241 0.48 -7.44 -9.55
N ILE A 242 1.19 -7.24 -8.42
CA ILE A 242 2.51 -6.60 -8.40
C ILE A 242 3.58 -7.56 -8.95
N ALA A 243 3.53 -8.85 -8.64
CA ALA A 243 4.40 -9.84 -9.26
C ALA A 243 4.22 -9.90 -10.79
N LEU A 244 2.98 -9.81 -11.27
CA LEU A 244 2.67 -9.72 -12.69
C LEU A 244 3.23 -8.42 -13.31
N ALA A 245 3.02 -7.28 -12.66
CA ALA A 245 3.53 -6.00 -13.10
C ALA A 245 5.08 -5.97 -13.16
N HIS A 246 5.74 -6.60 -12.18
CA HIS A 246 7.19 -6.76 -12.18
C HIS A 246 7.69 -7.60 -13.37
N GLN A 247 7.00 -8.70 -13.70
CA GLN A 247 7.33 -9.55 -14.84
C GLN A 247 7.18 -8.82 -16.19
N ILE A 248 6.20 -7.92 -16.31
CA ILE A 248 5.96 -7.08 -17.49
C ILE A 248 6.96 -5.90 -17.55
N GLY A 249 7.38 -5.42 -16.37
CA GLY A 249 8.06 -4.15 -16.14
C GLY A 249 7.07 -3.10 -15.64
N GLU A 250 7.33 -2.55 -14.46
CA GLU A 250 6.42 -1.69 -13.70
C GLU A 250 5.93 -0.47 -14.49
N GLN A 251 6.78 0.08 -15.36
CA GLN A 251 6.44 1.24 -16.22
C GLN A 251 5.71 0.87 -17.51
N ASN A 252 5.59 -0.43 -17.81
CA ASN A 252 4.94 -0.92 -19.03
C ASN A 252 3.48 -1.31 -18.82
N CYS A 253 2.99 -1.26 -17.59
CA CYS A 253 1.62 -1.64 -17.26
C CYS A 253 0.97 -0.66 -16.28
N THR A 254 -0.37 -0.65 -16.27
CA THR A 254 -1.18 0.01 -15.25
C THR A 254 -1.97 -1.05 -14.50
N VAL A 255 -1.88 -1.02 -13.18
CA VAL A 255 -2.57 -1.96 -12.29
C VAL A 255 -3.91 -1.39 -11.85
N PHE A 256 -4.94 -2.21 -11.96
CA PHE A 256 -6.31 -1.96 -11.50
C PHE A 256 -6.65 -3.00 -10.44
N THR A 257 -7.23 -2.56 -9.34
CA THR A 257 -7.56 -3.47 -8.24
C THR A 257 -8.87 -3.10 -7.58
N GLN A 258 -9.53 -4.09 -7.01
CA GLN A 258 -10.65 -3.86 -6.11
C GLN A 258 -10.61 -4.91 -4.99
N ASP A 259 -10.83 -4.48 -3.75
CA ASP A 259 -10.93 -5.38 -2.59
C ASP A 259 -11.90 -4.80 -1.56
N ILE A 260 -12.62 -5.67 -0.86
CA ILE A 260 -13.59 -5.25 0.16
C ILE A 260 -12.91 -4.76 1.46
N SER A 261 -11.68 -5.18 1.70
CA SER A 261 -10.95 -4.91 2.93
C SER A 261 -10.22 -3.56 2.88
N ASP A 262 -10.58 -2.63 3.76
CA ASP A 262 -9.90 -1.35 3.95
C ASP A 262 -8.41 -1.55 4.28
N LYS A 263 -8.10 -2.50 5.17
CA LYS A 263 -6.72 -2.81 5.56
C LYS A 263 -5.90 -3.36 4.39
N SER A 264 -6.48 -4.27 3.63
CA SER A 264 -5.82 -4.83 2.44
C SER A 264 -5.55 -3.74 1.41
N SER A 265 -6.49 -2.83 1.17
CA SER A 265 -6.33 -1.71 0.26
C SER A 265 -5.20 -0.77 0.69
N THR A 266 -5.11 -0.43 1.98
CA THR A 266 -3.99 0.36 2.53
C THR A 266 -2.64 -0.34 2.32
N MET A 267 -2.58 -1.66 2.56
CA MET A 267 -1.36 -2.45 2.34
C MET A 267 -0.98 -2.55 0.88
N LEU A 268 -1.97 -2.71 0.01
CA LEU A 268 -1.75 -2.71 -1.44
C LEU A 268 -1.14 -1.38 -1.90
N MET A 269 -1.63 -0.25 -1.41
CA MET A 269 -1.07 1.07 -1.76
C MET A 269 0.38 1.19 -1.28
N LEU A 270 0.69 0.79 -0.05
CA LEU A 270 2.06 0.72 0.42
C LEU A 270 2.92 -0.14 -0.52
N ASN A 271 2.43 -1.30 -0.90
CA ASN A 271 3.14 -2.22 -1.79
C ASN A 271 3.39 -1.61 -3.18
N LEU A 272 2.41 -0.91 -3.75
CA LEU A 272 2.57 -0.16 -5.02
C LEU A 272 3.63 0.95 -4.90
N ILE A 273 3.59 1.73 -3.81
CA ILE A 273 4.56 2.80 -3.55
C ILE A 273 5.98 2.23 -3.42
N LEU A 274 6.15 1.16 -2.62
CA LEU A 274 7.44 0.50 -2.42
C LEU A 274 8.04 -0.02 -3.75
N ASN A 275 7.18 -0.41 -4.70
CA ASN A 275 7.58 -0.94 -6.00
C ASN A 275 7.53 0.11 -7.14
N SER A 276 7.55 1.41 -6.82
CA SER A 276 7.59 2.51 -7.80
C SER A 276 6.42 2.52 -8.79
N MET A 277 5.24 2.08 -8.34
CA MET A 277 4.00 2.00 -9.13
C MET A 277 2.95 3.03 -8.69
N SER A 278 3.39 4.21 -8.27
CA SER A 278 2.50 5.28 -7.78
C SER A 278 1.46 5.71 -8.83
N HIS A 279 1.78 5.59 -10.13
CA HIS A 279 0.84 5.86 -11.23
C HIS A 279 -0.41 4.96 -11.23
N SER A 280 -0.39 3.83 -10.53
CA SER A 280 -1.52 2.90 -10.41
C SER A 280 -2.39 3.14 -9.17
N LEU A 281 -2.01 4.03 -8.26
CA LEU A 281 -2.70 4.24 -6.97
C LEU A 281 -4.14 4.71 -7.13
N THR A 282 -4.42 5.55 -8.13
CA THR A 282 -5.78 6.03 -8.45
C THR A 282 -6.74 4.93 -8.89
N HIS A 283 -6.21 3.73 -9.19
CA HIS A 283 -6.99 2.55 -9.60
C HIS A 283 -7.13 1.51 -8.49
N VAL A 284 -6.75 1.86 -7.27
CA VAL A 284 -7.01 1.04 -6.07
C VAL A 284 -8.37 1.41 -5.51
N ILE A 285 -9.31 0.50 -5.55
CA ILE A 285 -10.69 0.73 -5.12
C ILE A 285 -11.03 -0.17 -3.94
N GLN A 286 -11.54 0.44 -2.87
CA GLN A 286 -12.09 -0.28 -1.73
C GLN A 286 -13.59 -0.52 -1.93
N GLY A 287 -14.01 -1.79 -2.01
CA GLY A 287 -15.43 -2.14 -2.18
C GLY A 287 -15.67 -3.57 -2.62
N ASN A 288 -16.95 -3.96 -2.65
CA ASN A 288 -17.37 -5.30 -3.07
C ASN A 288 -17.43 -5.42 -4.58
N THR A 289 -16.43 -6.04 -5.18
CA THR A 289 -16.29 -6.24 -6.64
C THR A 289 -17.47 -6.93 -7.29
N LEU A 290 -18.04 -7.91 -6.62
CA LEU A 290 -19.16 -8.68 -7.21
C LEU A 290 -20.45 -7.86 -7.23
N LYS A 291 -20.70 -7.08 -6.17
CA LYS A 291 -21.90 -6.27 -6.03
C LYS A 291 -21.78 -4.93 -6.76
N HIS A 292 -20.62 -4.27 -6.64
CA HIS A 292 -20.34 -2.94 -7.15
C HIS A 292 -19.00 -2.91 -7.91
N PRO A 293 -18.90 -3.54 -9.10
CA PRO A 293 -17.68 -3.46 -9.88
C PRO A 293 -17.44 -2.02 -10.33
N TYR A 294 -16.30 -1.47 -9.93
CA TYR A 294 -16.00 -0.05 -10.10
C TYR A 294 -15.39 0.29 -11.46
N HIS A 295 -14.49 -0.55 -11.95
CA HIS A 295 -13.74 -0.24 -13.17
C HIS A 295 -14.60 -0.38 -14.43
N LYS A 296 -14.91 0.75 -15.06
CA LYS A 296 -15.83 0.86 -16.20
C LYS A 296 -15.22 1.66 -17.36
N GLU A 297 -15.71 1.36 -18.56
CA GLU A 297 -15.54 2.20 -19.75
C GLU A 297 -16.93 2.58 -20.27
N GLY A 298 -17.35 3.81 -20.01
CA GLY A 298 -18.74 4.24 -20.26
C GLY A 298 -19.72 3.47 -19.36
N HIS A 299 -20.65 2.73 -19.98
CA HIS A 299 -21.67 1.95 -19.26
C HIS A 299 -21.30 0.47 -19.06
N GLU A 300 -20.20 0.01 -19.66
CA GLU A 300 -19.75 -1.38 -19.59
C GLU A 300 -18.58 -1.54 -18.63
N LEU A 301 -18.36 -2.77 -18.15
CA LEU A 301 -17.16 -3.07 -17.36
C LEU A 301 -15.93 -3.04 -18.27
N ARG A 302 -14.87 -2.44 -17.74
CA ARG A 302 -13.57 -2.39 -18.41
C ARG A 302 -13.03 -3.80 -18.65
N LYS A 303 -12.38 -3.97 -19.80
CA LYS A 303 -11.63 -5.18 -20.15
C LYS A 303 -10.15 -4.97 -19.93
N PHE A 304 -9.45 -6.02 -19.51
CA PHE A 304 -8.04 -5.98 -19.13
C PHE A 304 -7.22 -6.96 -19.95
N ASP A 305 -5.96 -6.63 -20.20
CA ASP A 305 -5.03 -7.46 -20.96
C ASP A 305 -4.60 -8.69 -20.16
N TYR A 306 -4.36 -8.51 -18.85
CA TYR A 306 -3.98 -9.56 -17.93
C TYR A 306 -4.85 -9.50 -16.67
N ILE A 307 -5.26 -10.66 -16.19
CA ILE A 307 -6.01 -10.77 -14.93
C ILE A 307 -5.40 -11.87 -14.08
N VAL A 308 -5.14 -11.56 -12.81
CA VAL A 308 -4.73 -12.51 -11.77
C VAL A 308 -5.63 -12.35 -10.57
N SER A 309 -5.89 -13.44 -9.85
CA SER A 309 -6.71 -13.35 -8.63
C SER A 309 -6.56 -14.62 -7.78
N ASN A 310 -6.61 -14.42 -6.47
CA ASN A 310 -6.78 -15.48 -5.48
C ASN A 310 -8.03 -15.16 -4.63
N PRO A 311 -9.25 -15.33 -5.19
CA PRO A 311 -10.47 -14.93 -4.51
C PRO A 311 -10.82 -15.87 -3.36
N PRO A 312 -11.69 -15.43 -2.41
CA PRO A 312 -12.19 -16.29 -1.36
C PRO A 312 -12.93 -17.50 -1.96
N PHE A 313 -12.60 -18.72 -1.47
CA PHE A 313 -13.23 -19.93 -1.97
C PHE A 313 -14.67 -20.08 -1.49
N LYS A 314 -14.92 -19.75 -0.23
CA LYS A 314 -16.21 -19.89 0.44
C LYS A 314 -16.49 -18.66 1.30
N LEU A 315 -17.70 -18.11 1.14
CA LEU A 315 -18.16 -16.97 1.90
C LEU A 315 -19.69 -16.97 1.90
N ASP A 316 -20.32 -16.56 3.00
CA ASP A 316 -21.76 -16.28 3.02
C ASP A 316 -22.03 -14.96 2.26
N PHE A 317 -22.63 -15.07 1.09
CA PHE A 317 -23.07 -13.94 0.28
C PHE A 317 -24.60 -13.94 0.08
N SER A 318 -25.33 -14.61 0.98
CA SER A 318 -26.78 -14.71 0.90
C SER A 318 -27.50 -13.36 1.00
N GLU A 319 -26.86 -12.37 1.62
CA GLU A 319 -27.44 -11.02 1.77
C GLU A 319 -27.56 -10.28 0.44
N TYR A 320 -26.63 -10.49 -0.50
CA TYR A 320 -26.63 -9.84 -1.80
C TYR A 320 -26.75 -10.82 -2.99
N HIS A 321 -27.16 -12.05 -2.71
CA HIS A 321 -27.37 -13.07 -3.76
C HIS A 321 -28.34 -12.61 -4.85
N SER A 322 -29.48 -12.00 -4.45
CA SER A 322 -30.48 -11.48 -5.40
C SER A 322 -29.93 -10.31 -6.24
N ASP A 323 -29.00 -9.53 -5.70
CA ASP A 323 -28.37 -8.45 -6.45
C ASP A 323 -27.50 -9.02 -7.58
N LEU A 324 -26.79 -10.15 -7.32
CA LEU A 324 -25.99 -10.85 -8.33
C LEU A 324 -26.87 -11.52 -9.40
N GLU A 325 -28.03 -12.07 -9.03
CA GLU A 325 -28.99 -12.63 -9.99
C GLU A 325 -29.60 -11.52 -10.90
N ALA A 326 -29.77 -10.32 -10.35
CA ALA A 326 -30.28 -9.15 -11.05
C ALA A 326 -29.19 -8.33 -11.76
N ASP A 327 -27.96 -8.84 -11.85
CA ASP A 327 -26.83 -8.13 -12.43
C ASP A 327 -27.14 -7.61 -13.84
N HIS A 328 -26.92 -6.30 -14.06
CA HIS A 328 -27.25 -5.64 -15.32
C HIS A 328 -26.21 -5.87 -16.45
N TYR A 329 -25.00 -6.36 -16.10
CA TYR A 329 -23.97 -6.70 -17.09
C TYR A 329 -24.27 -8.06 -17.72
N ARG A 330 -24.95 -8.02 -18.83
CA ARG A 330 -25.43 -9.23 -19.51
C ARG A 330 -24.30 -10.20 -19.81
N GLY A 331 -24.41 -11.42 -19.26
CA GLY A 331 -23.45 -12.50 -19.48
C GLY A 331 -22.29 -12.51 -18.50
N ARG A 332 -22.24 -11.58 -17.54
CA ARG A 332 -21.21 -11.59 -16.50
C ARG A 332 -21.24 -12.89 -15.68
N PHE A 333 -22.42 -13.33 -15.27
CA PHE A 333 -22.62 -14.58 -14.54
C PHE A 333 -23.27 -15.64 -15.44
N PHE A 334 -22.59 -15.96 -16.54
CA PHE A 334 -23.10 -16.84 -17.61
C PHE A 334 -23.41 -18.27 -17.16
N ALA A 335 -22.74 -18.79 -16.11
CA ALA A 335 -22.98 -20.12 -15.55
C ALA A 335 -23.95 -20.12 -14.34
N GLY A 336 -24.54 -18.95 -14.04
CA GLY A 336 -25.46 -18.76 -12.91
C GLY A 336 -24.74 -18.50 -11.59
N ILE A 337 -25.55 -18.21 -10.56
CA ILE A 337 -25.09 -17.90 -9.20
C ILE A 337 -25.31 -19.12 -8.31
N PRO A 338 -24.34 -19.55 -7.48
CA PRO A 338 -24.51 -20.66 -6.57
C PRO A 338 -25.71 -20.47 -5.64
N ASN A 339 -26.54 -21.49 -5.49
CA ASN A 339 -27.75 -21.45 -4.67
C ASN A 339 -27.44 -21.19 -3.18
N ILE A 340 -28.35 -20.51 -2.48
CA ILE A 340 -28.28 -20.35 -1.04
C ILE A 340 -28.65 -21.68 -0.37
N PRO A 341 -27.75 -22.35 0.37
CA PRO A 341 -28.06 -23.59 1.06
C PRO A 341 -28.94 -23.34 2.28
N ASN A 342 -29.80 -24.31 2.62
CA ASN A 342 -30.63 -24.23 3.84
C ASN A 342 -29.81 -24.26 5.14
N LYS A 343 -28.63 -24.84 5.10
CA LYS A 343 -27.67 -24.93 6.22
C LYS A 343 -26.28 -24.59 5.66
N ASP A 344 -25.42 -24.10 6.55
CA ASP A 344 -24.02 -23.79 6.22
C ASP A 344 -23.87 -22.75 5.08
N LYS A 345 -24.48 -21.59 5.26
CA LYS A 345 -24.31 -20.47 4.30
C LYS A 345 -22.86 -20.03 4.12
N LYS A 346 -22.00 -20.20 5.14
CA LYS A 346 -20.56 -19.91 5.06
C LYS A 346 -19.84 -20.83 4.06
N GLY A 347 -20.45 -21.97 3.70
CA GLY A 347 -19.94 -22.88 2.70
C GLY A 347 -20.28 -22.52 1.25
N MET A 348 -20.96 -21.38 0.98
CA MET A 348 -21.32 -20.95 -0.38
C MET A 348 -20.07 -20.70 -1.23
N GLU A 349 -20.08 -21.19 -2.45
CA GLU A 349 -18.91 -21.21 -3.36
C GLU A 349 -18.77 -19.89 -4.13
N ILE A 350 -18.45 -18.79 -3.42
CA ILE A 350 -18.33 -17.43 -3.99
C ILE A 350 -17.26 -17.36 -5.09
N TYR A 351 -16.24 -18.20 -5.05
CA TYR A 351 -15.17 -18.21 -6.07
C TYR A 351 -15.72 -18.43 -7.49
N LEU A 352 -16.86 -19.11 -7.65
CA LEU A 352 -17.50 -19.28 -8.96
C LEU A 352 -18.03 -17.98 -9.54
N CYS A 353 -18.45 -17.05 -8.69
CA CYS A 353 -18.84 -15.71 -9.13
C CYS A 353 -17.60 -14.90 -9.54
N PHE A 354 -16.52 -14.98 -8.77
CA PHE A 354 -15.26 -14.32 -9.13
C PHE A 354 -14.70 -14.87 -10.44
N PHE A 355 -14.68 -16.19 -10.61
CA PHE A 355 -14.18 -16.81 -11.84
C PHE A 355 -14.96 -16.35 -13.09
N GLN A 356 -16.27 -16.24 -13.01
CA GLN A 356 -17.10 -15.70 -14.10
C GLN A 356 -16.79 -14.23 -14.35
N HIS A 357 -16.62 -13.43 -13.28
CA HIS A 357 -16.23 -12.03 -13.40
C HIS A 357 -14.85 -11.86 -14.07
N LEU A 358 -13.87 -12.70 -13.73
CA LEU A 358 -12.55 -12.72 -14.37
C LEU A 358 -12.67 -12.94 -15.88
N LEU A 359 -13.37 -14.01 -16.29
CA LEU A 359 -13.57 -14.33 -17.70
C LEU A 359 -14.34 -13.22 -18.43
N TYR A 360 -15.33 -12.62 -17.78
CA TYR A 360 -16.06 -11.50 -18.35
C TYR A 360 -15.19 -10.26 -18.56
N SER A 361 -14.24 -10.02 -17.66
CA SER A 361 -13.39 -8.81 -17.66
C SER A 361 -12.10 -8.96 -18.47
N LEU A 362 -11.80 -10.13 -19.01
CA LEU A 362 -10.64 -10.37 -19.86
C LEU A 362 -10.91 -9.87 -21.29
N LYS A 363 -9.91 -9.25 -21.92
CA LYS A 363 -9.92 -8.94 -23.34
C LYS A 363 -9.90 -10.23 -24.18
N ASP A 364 -10.45 -10.15 -25.41
CA ASP A 364 -10.45 -11.25 -26.37
C ASP A 364 -9.04 -11.55 -26.90
#